data_1b6b022cb0ee802c362c25a49fbb88e8
#
_entry.id   1b6b022cb0ee802c362c25a49fbb88e8
#
_cell.length_a   1.000
_cell.length_b   1.000
_cell.length_c   1.000
_cell.angle_alpha   90.00
_cell.angle_beta   90.00
_cell.angle_gamma   90.00
#
_symmetry.space_group_name_H-M   'P 1'
#
loop_
_entity.id
_entity.type
_entity.pdbx_description
1 polymer ?
#
loop_
_entity_poly.entity_id
_entity_poly.type
_entity_poly.pdbx_seq_one_letter_code
_entity_poly.pdbx_strand_id
1 'polypeptide(L)'
;MPVLFHVYVPALVVIILSASCPTAVRGSDGSGPDQCRRAAEEAARKTGVPLEVLLALTLTETGRSQGGALQPWPWALNEGGNGQWFATKDEALTYLSDAVASGVGNIDVGCFQLNYHWHGAAFATLDQMMDPKANALYAARLIARHAAETGDWVTAAGAYHSATPAKAKTYLARFRPIYASLGSADGFALPDPPDDPAADPRANSFPLLLAGQSGSAGSLVPLVSSGRALFGGP
;
A
#
# COMPACT_ATOMS: atom_id res chain seq x y z
N MET A 1 -6.37 70.03 65.76
CA MET A 1 -6.47 69.89 64.27
C MET A 1 -5.57 68.74 63.89
N PRO A 2 -6.10 67.59 63.52
CA PRO A 2 -5.27 66.47 63.08
C PRO A 2 -5.10 66.54 61.52
N VAL A 3 -3.86 66.44 61.13
CA VAL A 3 -3.47 66.39 59.71
C VAL A 3 -3.55 64.95 59.23
N LEU A 4 -4.43 64.67 58.22
CA LEU A 4 -4.60 63.40 57.56
C LEU A 4 -3.49 63.24 56.50
N PHE A 5 -2.56 62.28 56.71
CA PHE A 5 -1.65 61.85 55.66
C PHE A 5 -2.29 60.84 54.76
N HIS A 6 -2.51 61.18 53.48
CA HIS A 6 -2.92 60.24 52.45
C HIS A 6 -1.71 59.49 51.93
N VAL A 7 -1.67 58.16 52.18
CA VAL A 7 -0.66 57.25 51.61
C VAL A 7 -1.16 56.80 50.23
N TYR A 8 -0.50 57.26 49.18
CA TYR A 8 -0.71 56.77 47.83
C TYR A 8 0.02 55.44 47.68
N VAL A 9 -0.70 54.32 47.46
CA VAL A 9 -0.14 53.05 47.07
C VAL A 9 -0.22 52.93 45.54
N PRO A 10 0.89 52.85 44.78
CA PRO A 10 0.83 52.67 43.34
C PRO A 10 0.41 51.22 43.03
N ALA A 11 -0.67 51.10 42.24
CA ALA A 11 -1.11 49.78 41.72
C ALA A 11 -0.12 49.31 40.65
N LEU A 12 0.57 48.24 40.95
CA LEU A 12 1.47 47.54 40.00
C LEU A 12 0.59 46.77 38.99
N VAL A 13 0.46 47.27 37.78
CA VAL A 13 -0.20 46.52 36.67
C VAL A 13 0.79 45.52 36.12
N VAL A 14 0.61 44.23 36.44
CA VAL A 14 1.36 43.13 35.86
C VAL A 14 0.72 42.77 34.51
N ILE A 15 1.38 43.14 33.43
CA ILE A 15 0.98 42.73 32.07
C ILE A 15 1.53 41.34 31.84
N ILE A 16 0.69 40.32 31.92
CA ILE A 16 1.04 38.96 31.54
C ILE A 16 1.02 38.88 30.00
N LEU A 17 2.18 38.92 29.37
CA LEU A 17 2.32 38.58 27.96
C LEU A 17 2.13 37.05 27.81
N SER A 18 0.96 36.63 27.40
CA SER A 18 0.73 35.24 27.00
C SER A 18 1.48 34.97 25.68
N ALA A 19 2.63 34.34 25.78
CA ALA A 19 3.35 33.81 24.62
C ALA A 19 2.53 32.66 24.00
N SER A 20 1.73 32.95 22.97
CA SER A 20 1.10 31.94 22.13
C SER A 20 2.20 31.24 21.34
N CYS A 21 2.64 30.08 21.82
CA CYS A 21 3.46 29.16 21.03
C CYS A 21 2.64 28.73 19.81
N PRO A 22 3.08 28.98 18.56
CA PRO A 22 2.41 28.36 17.42
C PRO A 22 2.58 26.85 17.56
N THR A 23 1.50 26.16 17.85
CA THR A 23 1.44 24.71 17.65
C THR A 23 1.66 24.47 16.16
N ALA A 24 2.84 23.99 15.80
CA ALA A 24 3.10 23.48 14.47
C ALA A 24 2.05 22.39 14.22
N VAL A 25 1.05 22.70 13.39
CA VAL A 25 0.15 21.71 12.81
C VAL A 25 1.05 20.80 12.00
N ARG A 26 1.44 19.66 12.59
CA ARG A 26 1.96 18.54 11.82
C ARG A 26 0.84 18.21 10.84
N GLY A 27 1.08 18.53 9.56
CA GLY A 27 0.22 18.09 8.50
C GLY A 27 0.02 16.60 8.69
N SER A 28 -1.20 16.16 8.94
CA SER A 28 -1.51 14.73 9.00
C SER A 28 -1.04 14.16 7.66
N ASP A 29 -0.18 13.16 7.67
CA ASP A 29 0.30 12.45 6.47
C ASP A 29 -0.85 11.73 5.74
N GLY A 30 -2.06 12.24 5.81
CA GLY A 30 -3.28 11.72 5.23
C GLY A 30 -3.69 10.36 5.83
N SER A 31 -4.92 9.95 5.58
CA SER A 31 -5.35 8.61 5.96
C SER A 31 -4.50 7.54 5.25
N GLY A 32 -4.44 6.31 5.79
CA GLY A 32 -3.71 5.21 5.13
C GLY A 32 -4.03 5.07 3.64
N PRO A 33 -5.33 5.03 3.23
CA PRO A 33 -5.73 5.02 1.83
C PRO A 33 -5.17 6.16 1.00
N ASP A 34 -5.14 7.38 1.54
CA ASP A 34 -4.63 8.56 0.83
C ASP A 34 -3.13 8.49 0.56
N GLN A 35 -2.38 7.81 1.40
CA GLN A 35 -0.94 7.62 1.19
C GLN A 35 -0.67 6.80 -0.07
N CYS A 36 -1.37 5.68 -0.28
CA CYS A 36 -1.24 4.88 -1.50
C CYS A 36 -1.67 5.66 -2.75
N ARG A 37 -2.78 6.41 -2.68
CA ARG A 37 -3.27 7.23 -3.82
C ARG A 37 -2.27 8.32 -4.20
N ARG A 38 -1.79 9.10 -3.24
CA ARG A 38 -0.79 10.15 -3.51
C ARG A 38 0.53 9.56 -4.02
N ALA A 39 0.92 8.41 -3.51
CA ALA A 39 2.10 7.70 -4.00
C ALA A 39 1.94 7.24 -5.45
N ALA A 40 0.75 6.73 -5.82
CA ALA A 40 0.41 6.40 -7.21
C ALA A 40 0.45 7.63 -8.12
N GLU A 41 -0.14 8.77 -7.70
CA GLU A 41 -0.11 10.03 -8.44
C GLU A 41 1.31 10.53 -8.67
N GLU A 42 2.16 10.49 -7.64
CA GLU A 42 3.55 10.91 -7.76
C GLU A 42 4.33 9.97 -8.68
N ALA A 43 4.12 8.67 -8.57
CA ALA A 43 4.77 7.67 -9.42
C ALA A 43 4.32 7.82 -10.89
N ALA A 44 3.04 8.05 -11.17
CA ALA A 44 2.51 8.32 -12.50
C ALA A 44 3.20 9.51 -13.16
N ARG A 45 3.30 10.63 -12.43
CA ARG A 45 3.99 11.84 -12.94
C ARG A 45 5.47 11.61 -13.23
N LYS A 46 6.15 10.77 -12.44
CA LYS A 46 7.59 10.50 -12.61
C LYS A 46 7.92 9.49 -13.70
N THR A 47 6.98 8.60 -14.01
CA THR A 47 7.24 7.46 -14.90
C THR A 47 6.48 7.52 -16.22
N GLY A 48 5.45 8.36 -16.32
CA GLY A 48 4.54 8.39 -17.47
C GLY A 48 3.53 7.23 -17.52
N VAL A 49 3.50 6.36 -16.51
CA VAL A 49 2.46 5.32 -16.40
C VAL A 49 1.12 5.99 -16.15
N PRO A 50 0.05 5.63 -16.87
CA PRO A 50 -1.27 6.17 -16.62
C PRO A 50 -1.70 6.02 -15.16
N LEU A 51 -2.25 7.08 -14.57
CA LEU A 51 -2.61 7.10 -13.15
C LEU A 51 -3.65 6.01 -12.83
N GLU A 52 -4.63 5.83 -13.69
CA GLU A 52 -5.68 4.82 -13.56
C GLU A 52 -5.12 3.38 -13.50
N VAL A 53 -4.01 3.12 -14.17
CA VAL A 53 -3.32 1.82 -14.09
C VAL A 53 -2.75 1.61 -12.68
N LEU A 54 -2.06 2.60 -12.12
CA LEU A 54 -1.48 2.50 -10.78
C LEU A 54 -2.55 2.47 -9.69
N LEU A 55 -3.63 3.23 -9.85
CA LEU A 55 -4.76 3.18 -8.93
C LEU A 55 -5.45 1.81 -8.97
N ALA A 56 -5.67 1.26 -10.16
CA ALA A 56 -6.25 -0.08 -10.31
C ALA A 56 -5.35 -1.16 -9.70
N LEU A 57 -4.02 -1.05 -9.87
CA LEU A 57 -3.07 -1.97 -9.24
C LEU A 57 -3.20 -1.93 -7.71
N THR A 58 -3.01 -0.76 -7.09
CA THR A 58 -3.02 -0.68 -5.62
C THR A 58 -4.36 -1.11 -5.02
N LEU A 59 -5.48 -0.82 -5.70
CA LEU A 59 -6.81 -1.28 -5.30
C LEU A 59 -6.98 -2.80 -5.48
N THR A 60 -6.38 -3.39 -6.51
CA THR A 60 -6.41 -4.83 -6.72
C THR A 60 -5.54 -5.56 -5.71
N GLU A 61 -4.39 -4.99 -5.33
CA GLU A 61 -3.41 -5.59 -4.43
C GLU A 61 -3.83 -5.51 -2.96
N THR A 62 -4.22 -4.33 -2.49
CA THR A 62 -4.46 -4.09 -1.06
C THR A 62 -5.83 -3.52 -0.74
N GLY A 63 -6.70 -3.39 -1.76
CA GLY A 63 -8.02 -2.82 -1.58
C GLY A 63 -8.87 -3.60 -0.60
N ARG A 64 -9.47 -2.89 0.34
CA ARG A 64 -10.47 -3.42 1.28
C ARG A 64 -11.69 -2.51 1.33
N SER A 65 -12.85 -3.07 1.59
CA SER A 65 -14.07 -2.27 1.77
C SER A 65 -13.98 -1.49 3.09
N GLN A 66 -14.09 -0.17 2.99
CA GLN A 66 -14.11 0.73 4.14
C GLN A 66 -15.06 1.89 3.87
N GLY A 67 -16.11 2.03 4.69
CA GLY A 67 -17.11 3.07 4.50
C GLY A 67 -17.87 3.00 3.18
N GLY A 68 -18.13 1.79 2.66
CA GLY A 68 -18.84 1.57 1.40
C GLY A 68 -17.99 1.79 0.14
N ALA A 69 -16.69 2.02 0.26
CA ALA A 69 -15.79 2.17 -0.87
C ALA A 69 -14.57 1.27 -0.75
N LEU A 70 -14.06 0.79 -1.90
CA LEU A 70 -12.80 0.06 -1.96
C LEU A 70 -11.64 1.03 -1.75
N GLN A 71 -10.82 0.78 -0.74
CA GLN A 71 -9.72 1.65 -0.33
C GLN A 71 -8.40 0.89 -0.29
N PRO A 72 -7.31 1.39 -0.91
CA PRO A 72 -6.00 0.75 -0.80
C PRO A 72 -5.41 0.93 0.60
N TRP A 73 -4.46 0.08 1.00
CA TRP A 73 -3.88 0.15 2.33
C TRP A 73 -2.36 0.02 2.32
N PRO A 74 -1.61 0.98 2.90
CA PRO A 74 -0.16 0.98 2.82
C PRO A 74 0.52 -0.04 3.74
N TRP A 75 -0.09 -0.36 4.87
CA TRP A 75 0.47 -1.26 5.88
C TRP A 75 -0.10 -2.67 5.71
N ALA A 76 -0.11 -3.15 4.47
CA ALA A 76 -0.53 -4.50 4.11
C ALA A 76 0.68 -5.38 3.84
N LEU A 77 0.66 -6.58 4.40
CA LEU A 77 1.63 -7.65 4.15
C LEU A 77 0.89 -8.92 3.77
N ASN A 78 1.49 -9.73 2.90
CA ASN A 78 0.97 -11.04 2.56
C ASN A 78 2.11 -12.07 2.61
N GLU A 79 2.08 -12.92 3.63
CA GLU A 79 3.07 -13.97 3.82
C GLU A 79 2.52 -15.29 3.31
N GLY A 80 3.00 -15.72 2.14
CA GLY A 80 2.63 -17.01 1.56
C GLY A 80 1.13 -17.22 1.33
N GLY A 81 0.36 -16.15 1.09
CA GLY A 81 -1.09 -16.18 0.94
C GLY A 81 -1.88 -15.79 2.20
N ASN A 82 -1.19 -15.57 3.32
CA ASN A 82 -1.79 -15.08 4.56
C ASN A 82 -1.67 -13.54 4.62
N GLY A 83 -2.70 -12.85 4.16
CA GLY A 83 -2.75 -11.39 4.12
C GLY A 83 -3.11 -10.77 5.46
N GLN A 84 -2.42 -9.68 5.80
CA GLN A 84 -2.63 -8.92 7.02
C GLN A 84 -2.64 -7.42 6.73
N TRP A 85 -3.52 -6.69 7.42
CA TRP A 85 -3.58 -5.22 7.40
C TRP A 85 -3.29 -4.70 8.80
N PHE A 86 -2.18 -4.02 8.95
CA PHE A 86 -1.77 -3.41 10.21
C PHE A 86 -2.37 -2.01 10.34
N ALA A 87 -2.59 -1.55 11.57
CA ALA A 87 -3.12 -0.22 11.81
C ALA A 87 -2.06 0.86 11.55
N THR A 88 -0.80 0.55 11.82
CA THR A 88 0.33 1.49 11.72
C THR A 88 1.48 0.91 10.90
N LYS A 89 2.34 1.82 10.42
CA LYS A 89 3.60 1.45 9.74
C LYS A 89 4.51 0.65 10.68
N ASP A 90 4.61 1.06 11.93
CA ASP A 90 5.52 0.46 12.90
C ASP A 90 5.14 -1.00 13.20
N GLU A 91 3.84 -1.29 13.33
CA GLU A 91 3.35 -2.67 13.50
C GLU A 91 3.69 -3.53 12.28
N ALA A 92 3.42 -3.02 11.08
CA ALA A 92 3.71 -3.74 9.84
C ALA A 92 5.22 -3.97 9.66
N LEU A 93 6.03 -2.95 9.97
CA LEU A 93 7.48 -3.03 9.85
C LEU A 93 8.11 -3.98 10.87
N THR A 94 7.58 -4.01 12.08
CA THR A 94 7.99 -4.98 13.12
C THR A 94 7.72 -6.40 12.62
N TYR A 95 6.49 -6.69 12.18
CA TYR A 95 6.15 -8.00 11.63
C TYR A 95 7.05 -8.39 10.45
N LEU A 96 7.23 -7.48 9.47
CA LEU A 96 8.08 -7.71 8.30
C LEU A 96 9.52 -8.03 8.71
N SER A 97 10.07 -7.27 9.67
CA SER A 97 11.44 -7.46 10.15
C SER A 97 11.63 -8.82 10.82
N ASP A 98 10.68 -9.21 11.68
CA ASP A 98 10.72 -10.50 12.37
C ASP A 98 10.58 -11.67 11.38
N ALA A 99 9.68 -11.56 10.41
CA ALA A 99 9.50 -12.56 9.36
C ALA A 99 10.79 -12.74 8.53
N VAL A 100 11.40 -11.65 8.07
CA VAL A 100 12.64 -11.68 7.30
C VAL A 100 13.81 -12.23 8.13
N ALA A 101 13.94 -11.82 9.40
CA ALA A 101 14.95 -12.34 10.32
C ALA A 101 14.78 -13.85 10.57
N SER A 102 13.54 -14.35 10.51
CA SER A 102 13.23 -15.79 10.62
C SER A 102 13.41 -16.55 9.31
N GLY A 103 13.89 -15.90 8.25
CA GLY A 103 14.16 -16.52 6.95
C GLY A 103 12.96 -16.54 5.99
N VAL A 104 11.87 -15.85 6.31
CA VAL A 104 10.74 -15.73 5.40
C VAL A 104 11.11 -14.81 4.25
N GLY A 105 11.19 -15.35 3.03
CA GLY A 105 11.43 -14.56 1.81
C GLY A 105 10.15 -14.26 1.04
N ASN A 106 9.16 -15.15 1.08
CA ASN A 106 7.93 -15.03 0.32
C ASN A 106 6.90 -14.17 1.07
N ILE A 107 7.13 -12.87 1.07
CA ILE A 107 6.25 -11.87 1.70
C ILE A 107 6.08 -10.68 0.76
N ASP A 108 4.83 -10.32 0.50
CA ASP A 108 4.47 -9.17 -0.33
C ASP A 108 4.25 -7.94 0.55
N VAL A 109 4.71 -6.77 0.10
CA VAL A 109 4.90 -5.59 0.95
C VAL A 109 4.21 -4.35 0.37
N GLY A 110 3.39 -3.70 1.19
CA GLY A 110 2.94 -2.32 0.99
C GLY A 110 1.84 -2.14 -0.03
N CYS A 111 1.60 -0.89 -0.45
CA CYS A 111 0.52 -0.48 -1.35
C CYS A 111 0.39 -1.32 -2.62
N PHE A 112 1.52 -1.75 -3.18
CA PHE A 112 1.60 -2.45 -4.46
C PHE A 112 2.04 -3.90 -4.32
N GLN A 113 2.07 -4.45 -3.11
CA GLN A 113 2.38 -5.84 -2.79
C GLN A 113 3.62 -6.37 -3.53
N LEU A 114 4.73 -5.61 -3.40
CA LEU A 114 6.01 -6.03 -3.96
C LEU A 114 6.57 -7.20 -3.15
N ASN A 115 6.87 -8.31 -3.81
CA ASN A 115 7.42 -9.49 -3.14
C ASN A 115 8.87 -9.25 -2.70
N TYR A 116 9.15 -9.46 -1.40
CA TYR A 116 10.47 -9.22 -0.81
C TYR A 116 11.57 -10.10 -1.44
N HIS A 117 11.29 -11.37 -1.71
CA HIS A 117 12.27 -12.28 -2.30
C HIS A 117 12.80 -11.78 -3.65
N TRP A 118 11.90 -11.23 -4.49
CA TRP A 118 12.24 -10.81 -5.84
C TRP A 118 12.67 -9.35 -5.95
N HIS A 119 12.19 -8.51 -5.07
CA HIS A 119 12.32 -7.07 -5.20
C HIS A 119 13.02 -6.41 -4.00
N GLY A 120 13.21 -7.12 -2.89
CA GLY A 120 13.78 -6.56 -1.66
C GLY A 120 15.15 -5.95 -1.86
N ALA A 121 16.01 -6.56 -2.69
CA ALA A 121 17.35 -6.05 -2.99
C ALA A 121 17.39 -4.70 -3.73
N ALA A 122 16.25 -4.24 -4.26
CA ALA A 122 16.15 -2.93 -4.90
C ALA A 122 15.96 -1.78 -3.89
N PHE A 123 15.75 -2.09 -2.62
CA PHE A 123 15.54 -1.13 -1.53
C PHE A 123 16.69 -1.23 -0.54
N ALA A 124 17.12 -0.07 -0.01
CA ALA A 124 18.21 -0.04 0.96
C ALA A 124 17.81 -0.65 2.32
N THR A 125 16.51 -0.57 2.67
CA THR A 125 15.96 -1.06 3.94
C THR A 125 14.53 -1.57 3.75
N LEU A 126 14.05 -2.38 4.71
CA LEU A 126 12.64 -2.77 4.78
C LEU A 126 11.72 -1.55 4.97
N ASP A 127 12.17 -0.55 5.73
CA ASP A 127 11.45 0.71 5.90
C ASP A 127 11.24 1.44 4.56
N GLN A 128 12.26 1.48 3.71
CA GLN A 128 12.16 2.05 2.36
C GLN A 128 11.20 1.23 1.47
N MET A 129 11.25 -0.10 1.55
CA MET A 129 10.33 -0.97 0.80
C MET A 129 8.88 -0.78 1.22
N MET A 130 8.64 -0.54 2.52
CA MET A 130 7.32 -0.24 3.10
C MET A 130 6.86 1.21 2.82
N ASP A 131 7.77 2.13 2.51
CA ASP A 131 7.41 3.53 2.22
C ASP A 131 6.50 3.61 0.99
N PRO A 132 5.30 4.22 1.08
CA PRO A 132 4.34 4.23 -0.01
C PRO A 132 4.89 4.83 -1.32
N LYS A 133 5.73 5.88 -1.24
CA LYS A 133 6.27 6.55 -2.41
C LYS A 133 7.35 5.71 -3.11
N ALA A 134 8.26 5.12 -2.33
CA ALA A 134 9.29 4.23 -2.86
C ALA A 134 8.67 2.96 -3.46
N ASN A 135 7.70 2.37 -2.76
CA ASN A 135 6.93 1.20 -3.19
C ASN A 135 6.19 1.47 -4.51
N ALA A 136 5.43 2.58 -4.59
CA ALA A 136 4.71 2.97 -5.80
C ALA A 136 5.64 3.27 -6.99
N LEU A 137 6.75 3.97 -6.75
CA LEU A 137 7.70 4.31 -7.83
C LEU A 137 8.35 3.05 -8.41
N TYR A 138 8.71 2.10 -7.56
CA TYR A 138 9.25 0.82 -8.03
C TYR A 138 8.21 0.03 -8.82
N ALA A 139 6.98 -0.08 -8.29
CA ALA A 139 5.87 -0.76 -8.97
C ALA A 139 5.56 -0.14 -10.34
N ALA A 140 5.54 1.20 -10.43
CA ALA A 140 5.33 1.91 -11.68
C ALA A 140 6.40 1.58 -12.73
N ARG A 141 7.67 1.52 -12.32
CA ARG A 141 8.76 1.11 -13.22
C ARG A 141 8.65 -0.36 -13.64
N LEU A 142 8.20 -1.22 -12.74
CA LEU A 142 8.02 -2.64 -13.00
C LEU A 142 6.91 -2.86 -14.04
N ILE A 143 5.72 -2.25 -13.84
CA ILE A 143 4.63 -2.40 -14.79
C ILE A 143 4.93 -1.73 -16.14
N ALA A 144 5.70 -0.63 -16.16
CA ALA A 144 6.13 0.00 -17.41
C ALA A 144 7.00 -0.94 -18.25
N ARG A 145 7.89 -1.71 -17.62
CA ARG A 145 8.67 -2.75 -18.33
C ARG A 145 7.76 -3.83 -18.91
N HIS A 146 6.81 -4.33 -18.14
CA HIS A 146 5.85 -5.31 -18.64
C HIS A 146 4.99 -4.75 -19.77
N ALA A 147 4.60 -3.47 -19.72
CA ALA A 147 3.85 -2.82 -20.78
C ALA A 147 4.68 -2.69 -22.08
N ALA A 148 5.95 -2.40 -21.96
CA ALA A 148 6.87 -2.37 -23.11
C ALA A 148 7.03 -3.75 -23.78
N GLU A 149 6.95 -4.83 -23.01
CA GLU A 149 7.02 -6.21 -23.49
C GLU A 149 5.71 -6.71 -24.09
N THR A 150 4.56 -6.34 -23.48
CA THR A 150 3.24 -6.89 -23.82
C THR A 150 2.43 -6.01 -24.77
N GLY A 151 2.77 -4.74 -24.89
CA GLY A 151 2.11 -3.77 -25.75
C GLY A 151 0.83 -3.14 -25.17
N ASP A 152 0.33 -3.59 -24.01
CA ASP A 152 -0.85 -3.00 -23.36
C ASP A 152 -0.81 -3.12 -21.83
N TRP A 153 -1.47 -2.16 -21.16
CA TRP A 153 -1.45 -2.05 -19.69
C TRP A 153 -2.21 -3.16 -18.98
N VAL A 154 -3.25 -3.71 -19.58
CA VAL A 154 -4.05 -4.79 -18.96
C VAL A 154 -3.24 -6.08 -18.94
N THR A 155 -2.63 -6.45 -20.08
CA THR A 155 -1.74 -7.61 -20.15
C THR A 155 -0.52 -7.43 -19.24
N ALA A 156 0.04 -6.20 -19.17
CA ALA A 156 1.10 -5.85 -18.26
C ALA A 156 0.72 -6.04 -16.78
N ALA A 157 -0.51 -5.68 -16.40
CA ALA A 157 -1.02 -5.92 -15.04
C ALA A 157 -1.12 -7.42 -14.73
N GLY A 158 -1.49 -8.24 -15.70
CA GLY A 158 -1.45 -9.69 -15.55
C GLY A 158 -0.04 -10.22 -15.33
N ALA A 159 0.93 -9.74 -16.12
CA ALA A 159 2.34 -10.11 -16.00
C ALA A 159 2.99 -9.57 -14.70
N TYR A 160 2.58 -8.39 -14.26
CA TYR A 160 2.96 -7.84 -12.96
C TYR A 160 2.62 -8.78 -11.82
N HIS A 161 1.41 -9.35 -11.84
CA HIS A 161 0.98 -10.30 -10.83
C HIS A 161 1.62 -11.67 -11.00
N SER A 162 1.68 -12.21 -12.21
CA SER A 162 2.23 -13.56 -12.43
C SER A 162 2.62 -13.84 -13.88
N ALA A 163 3.78 -14.48 -14.04
CA ALA A 163 4.16 -15.10 -15.30
C ALA A 163 3.32 -16.35 -15.62
N THR A 164 2.58 -16.91 -14.66
CA THR A 164 1.71 -18.08 -14.88
C THR A 164 0.38 -17.65 -15.50
N PRO A 165 0.01 -18.08 -16.72
CA PRO A 165 -1.18 -17.58 -17.42
C PRO A 165 -2.49 -17.75 -16.64
N ALA A 166 -2.67 -18.87 -15.94
CA ALA A 166 -3.87 -19.12 -15.15
C ALA A 166 -4.00 -18.14 -13.97
N LYS A 167 -2.88 -17.84 -13.27
CA LYS A 167 -2.86 -16.87 -12.17
C LYS A 167 -3.09 -15.45 -12.70
N ALA A 168 -2.41 -15.07 -13.79
CA ALA A 168 -2.63 -13.78 -14.45
C ALA A 168 -4.10 -13.59 -14.85
N LYS A 169 -4.74 -14.62 -15.40
CA LYS A 169 -6.17 -14.58 -15.78
C LYS A 169 -7.08 -14.33 -14.57
N THR A 170 -6.85 -15.03 -13.46
CA THR A 170 -7.62 -14.84 -12.21
C THR A 170 -7.43 -13.43 -11.67
N TYR A 171 -6.21 -12.93 -11.65
CA TYR A 171 -5.90 -11.56 -11.25
C TYR A 171 -6.63 -10.53 -12.13
N LEU A 172 -6.58 -10.69 -13.45
CA LEU A 172 -7.20 -9.79 -14.39
C LEU A 172 -8.73 -9.76 -14.29
N ALA A 173 -9.36 -10.81 -13.81
CA ALA A 173 -10.79 -10.82 -13.54
C ALA A 173 -11.19 -9.80 -12.46
N ARG A 174 -10.28 -9.48 -11.54
CA ARG A 174 -10.46 -8.44 -10.50
C ARG A 174 -9.97 -7.07 -10.98
N PHE A 175 -8.81 -7.03 -11.64
CA PHE A 175 -8.20 -5.78 -12.10
C PHE A 175 -9.08 -5.03 -13.12
N ARG A 176 -9.62 -5.73 -14.11
CA ARG A 176 -10.35 -5.12 -15.23
C ARG A 176 -11.57 -4.26 -14.81
N PRO A 177 -12.49 -4.73 -13.94
CA PRO A 177 -13.61 -3.90 -13.50
C PRO A 177 -13.17 -2.67 -12.72
N ILE A 178 -12.13 -2.79 -11.87
CA ILE A 178 -11.56 -1.66 -11.14
C ILE A 178 -10.96 -0.66 -12.13
N TYR A 179 -10.15 -1.12 -13.07
CA TYR A 179 -9.52 -0.27 -14.08
C TYR A 179 -10.56 0.45 -14.96
N ALA A 180 -11.59 -0.26 -15.40
CA ALA A 180 -12.67 0.33 -16.19
C ALA A 180 -13.43 1.42 -15.42
N SER A 181 -13.68 1.23 -14.11
CA SER A 181 -14.37 2.22 -13.30
C SER A 181 -13.57 3.52 -13.09
N LEU A 182 -12.24 3.44 -13.11
CA LEU A 182 -11.36 4.61 -12.98
C LEU A 182 -11.25 5.41 -14.28
N GLY A 183 -11.45 4.79 -15.43
CA GLY A 183 -11.44 5.44 -16.75
C GLY A 183 -12.77 6.14 -17.12
N SER A 184 -13.85 5.87 -16.40
CA SER A 184 -15.12 6.58 -16.54
C SER A 184 -15.10 7.83 -15.66
N ALA A 185 -15.28 9.02 -16.26
CA ALA A 185 -15.08 10.33 -15.62
C ALA A 185 -15.94 10.64 -14.38
N ASP A 186 -16.83 9.74 -13.96
CA ASP A 186 -17.69 9.86 -12.78
C ASP A 186 -17.20 9.07 -11.55
N GLY A 187 -15.99 8.52 -11.61
CA GLY A 187 -15.72 7.38 -10.80
C GLY A 187 -14.65 7.44 -9.74
N PHE A 188 -14.96 7.86 -8.52
CA PHE A 188 -14.31 7.33 -7.31
C PHE A 188 -15.27 6.56 -6.40
N ALA A 189 -16.54 6.44 -6.75
CA ALA A 189 -17.46 5.51 -6.12
C ALA A 189 -17.38 4.17 -6.86
N LEU A 190 -16.49 3.28 -6.43
CA LEU A 190 -16.53 1.90 -6.88
C LEU A 190 -17.80 1.25 -6.33
N PRO A 191 -18.54 0.47 -7.15
CA PRO A 191 -19.66 -0.29 -6.62
C PRO A 191 -19.15 -1.21 -5.51
N ASP A 192 -19.93 -1.31 -4.45
CA ASP A 192 -19.70 -2.35 -3.45
C ASP A 192 -19.54 -3.70 -4.14
N PRO A 193 -18.61 -4.54 -3.69
CA PRO A 193 -18.57 -5.91 -4.15
C PRO A 193 -19.96 -6.50 -3.91
N PRO A 194 -20.49 -7.32 -4.84
CA PRO A 194 -21.81 -7.90 -4.71
C PRO A 194 -21.92 -8.54 -3.33
N ASP A 195 -22.94 -8.17 -2.56
CA ASP A 195 -23.26 -8.80 -1.30
C ASP A 195 -23.42 -10.30 -1.56
N ASP A 196 -22.41 -11.06 -1.22
CA ASP A 196 -22.54 -12.50 -1.09
C ASP A 196 -23.12 -12.76 0.32
N PRO A 197 -24.43 -13.10 0.42
CA PRO A 197 -25.06 -13.31 1.72
C PRO A 197 -24.48 -14.50 2.49
N ALA A 198 -23.55 -15.24 1.89
CA ALA A 198 -22.80 -16.34 2.50
C ALA A 198 -21.37 -15.93 2.91
N ALA A 199 -20.91 -14.72 2.57
CA ALA A 199 -19.59 -14.27 2.95
C ALA A 199 -19.59 -13.86 4.43
N ASP A 200 -18.82 -14.55 5.24
CA ASP A 200 -18.49 -14.10 6.59
C ASP A 200 -17.95 -12.65 6.50
N PRO A 201 -18.54 -11.65 7.21
CA PRO A 201 -18.10 -10.25 7.15
C PRO A 201 -16.63 -10.06 7.55
N ARG A 202 -15.94 -11.10 8.00
CA ARG A 202 -14.51 -11.14 8.28
C ARG A 202 -13.71 -11.84 7.19
N ALA A 203 -14.35 -12.45 6.19
CA ALA A 203 -13.65 -13.11 5.11
C ALA A 203 -13.02 -12.08 4.19
N ASN A 204 -11.71 -12.19 4.00
CA ASN A 204 -10.98 -11.38 3.04
C ASN A 204 -11.40 -11.77 1.62
N SER A 205 -12.12 -10.90 0.91
CA SER A 205 -12.58 -11.13 -0.45
C SER A 205 -11.47 -11.06 -1.51
N PHE A 206 -10.23 -10.73 -1.10
CA PHE A 206 -9.08 -10.60 -2.00
C PHE A 206 -8.27 -11.91 -2.04
N PRO A 207 -8.27 -12.65 -3.18
CA PRO A 207 -7.59 -13.95 -3.28
C PRO A 207 -6.10 -13.92 -2.96
N LEU A 208 -5.43 -12.76 -3.13
CA LEU A 208 -4.03 -12.58 -2.75
C LEU A 208 -3.83 -12.52 -1.24
N LEU A 209 -4.87 -12.12 -0.52
CA LEU A 209 -4.87 -11.89 0.92
C LEU A 209 -5.85 -12.85 1.64
N LEU A 210 -6.32 -13.90 1.00
CA LEU A 210 -7.06 -14.98 1.66
C LEU A 210 -6.06 -15.89 2.37
N ALA A 211 -6.32 -16.18 3.65
CA ALA A 211 -5.63 -17.26 4.37
C ALA A 211 -5.76 -18.55 3.54
N GLY A 212 -4.62 -19.12 3.17
CA GLY A 212 -4.54 -20.16 2.17
C GLY A 212 -5.42 -21.37 2.48
N GLN A 213 -6.19 -21.77 1.52
CA GLN A 213 -6.45 -23.19 1.38
C GLN A 213 -5.11 -23.84 1.02
N SER A 214 -4.72 -24.84 1.78
CA SER A 214 -3.51 -25.63 1.61
C SER A 214 -3.34 -26.00 0.13
N GLY A 215 -2.40 -25.34 -0.59
CA GLY A 215 -2.04 -25.65 -1.96
C GLY A 215 -1.83 -24.51 -2.93
N SER A 216 -2.19 -23.25 -2.62
CA SER A 216 -1.90 -22.14 -3.51
C SER A 216 -1.01 -21.11 -2.84
N ALA A 217 0.29 -21.21 -3.07
CA ALA A 217 1.23 -20.15 -2.74
C ALA A 217 0.80 -18.86 -3.47
N GLY A 218 0.54 -17.77 -2.70
CA GLY A 218 0.16 -16.46 -3.24
C GLY A 218 1.31 -15.74 -3.94
N SER A 219 2.46 -16.38 -4.13
CA SER A 219 3.61 -15.80 -4.81
C SER A 219 3.84 -16.36 -6.20
N LEU A 220 4.44 -15.54 -7.01
CA LEU A 220 4.60 -15.54 -8.45
C LEU A 220 5.53 -16.60 -9.02
N VAL A 221 6.11 -17.49 -8.21
CA VAL A 221 7.08 -18.47 -8.71
C VAL A 221 6.71 -19.88 -8.23
N PRO A 222 6.62 -20.85 -9.15
CA PRO A 222 6.53 -22.24 -8.76
C PRO A 222 7.76 -22.63 -7.94
N LEU A 223 7.56 -23.21 -6.76
CA LEU A 223 8.60 -23.99 -6.12
C LEU A 223 8.86 -25.21 -7.00
N VAL A 224 9.78 -25.08 -7.95
CA VAL A 224 10.30 -26.23 -8.67
C VAL A 224 11.33 -26.88 -7.77
N SER A 225 10.89 -27.89 -7.04
CA SER A 225 11.78 -28.84 -6.39
C SER A 225 12.34 -29.81 -7.44
N SER A 226 13.18 -29.33 -8.34
CA SER A 226 14.07 -30.19 -9.12
C SER A 226 15.24 -29.35 -9.57
N GLY A 227 16.35 -29.54 -8.86
CA GLY A 227 17.64 -29.00 -9.22
C GLY A 227 18.02 -29.44 -10.63
N ARG A 228 18.06 -28.48 -11.53
CA ARG A 228 18.84 -28.58 -12.74
C ARG A 228 19.64 -27.30 -12.84
N ALA A 229 20.94 -27.43 -12.66
CA ALA A 229 21.89 -26.34 -12.82
C ALA A 229 21.75 -25.77 -14.24
N LEU A 230 21.50 -24.45 -14.33
CA LEU A 230 21.38 -23.75 -15.61
C LEU A 230 22.71 -23.39 -16.26
N PHE A 231 23.85 -23.84 -15.70
CA PHE A 231 25.16 -23.71 -16.26
C PHE A 231 25.94 -25.00 -16.07
N GLY A 232 25.88 -25.86 -17.06
CA GLY A 232 26.77 -26.97 -17.27
C GLY A 232 27.55 -26.73 -18.55
N GLY A 233 28.82 -26.40 -18.45
CA GLY A 233 29.80 -26.53 -19.51
C GLY A 233 30.87 -27.48 -19.05
N PRO A 234 31.73 -27.88 -20.01
CA PRO A 234 31.88 -29.15 -20.67
C PRO A 234 32.56 -30.12 -19.81
#